data_cc521f12f69c62dab9d2452fc2ba18d2
#
_entry.id   cc521f12f69c62dab9d2452fc2ba18d2
#
_cell.length_a   1.000
_cell.length_b   1.000
_cell.length_c   1.000
_cell.angle_alpha   90.00
_cell.angle_beta   90.00
_cell.angle_gamma   90.00
#
_symmetry.space_group_name_H-M   'P 1'
#
loop_
_entity.id
_entity.type
_entity.pdbx_description
1 polymer ?
#
loop_
_entity_poly.entity_id
_entity_poly.type
_entity_poly.pdbx_seq_one_letter_code
_entity_poly.pdbx_strand_id
1 'polypeptide(L)'
;MPVKQPKKLLIMNILDILRKYSDEEHRLSQKDIAEILKTEYGMTADRKAIRRNILNLMDCGYNIEYSESIRMVPNPKTGVPEESYLWSDFYLERDFTDGELRLLIDSLLFSKHIPYSQCKELVGKLEGLSNVYFRSRVKHIARLPEDKTDNKQLFLTIELLDEAISRGRKVSFKYLEYGTDKRQHSKTRPDGTERVYIISPYQMAAKEGKYYLICNYDKYDDISNYRLDRITELKILDEPAKPFEHLKWANGRTLDLATYMKEHPYMYASDNVRAVFRVAKAMVSDVIDLFGTEVTFSDEDDAGVTVTAFTNEMAMEQFALNFAPDVTVLEPQRLREKVKSALEKALEKYN
;
A
#
# COMPACT_ATOMS: atom_id res chain seq x y z
N MET A 1 -30.06 2.70 27.44
CA MET A 1 -29.44 3.67 28.38
C MET A 1 -27.98 3.30 28.51
N PRO A 2 -27.04 4.25 28.47
CA PRO A 2 -25.62 3.96 28.62
C PRO A 2 -25.38 3.39 30.05
N VAL A 3 -24.52 2.37 30.12
CA VAL A 3 -24.12 1.79 31.40
C VAL A 3 -23.28 2.79 32.17
N LYS A 4 -23.65 3.10 33.44
CA LYS A 4 -22.93 4.05 34.28
C LYS A 4 -21.48 3.59 34.47
N GLN A 5 -20.52 4.37 33.94
CA GLN A 5 -19.10 4.04 34.03
C GLN A 5 -18.44 4.58 35.32
N PRO A 6 -17.37 3.92 35.83
CA PRO A 6 -16.60 4.39 36.98
C PRO A 6 -15.95 5.74 36.71
N LYS A 7 -15.93 6.64 37.70
CA LYS A 7 -15.26 7.98 37.58
C LYS A 7 -13.80 7.92 37.17
N LYS A 8 -13.10 6.84 37.43
CA LYS A 8 -11.69 6.62 37.00
C LYS A 8 -11.51 6.63 35.50
N LEU A 9 -12.57 6.33 34.71
CA LEU A 9 -12.53 6.34 33.25
C LEU A 9 -12.76 7.72 32.63
N LEU A 10 -12.96 8.77 33.45
CA LEU A 10 -13.26 10.11 32.96
C LEU A 10 -12.23 10.63 31.94
N ILE A 11 -10.95 10.48 32.22
CA ILE A 11 -9.88 10.91 31.33
C ILE A 11 -9.89 10.17 29.99
N MET A 12 -10.13 8.86 30.01
CA MET A 12 -10.21 8.04 28.80
C MET A 12 -11.44 8.41 27.96
N ASN A 13 -12.57 8.69 28.62
CA ASN A 13 -13.79 9.09 27.94
C ASN A 13 -13.68 10.49 27.32
N ILE A 14 -12.97 11.42 28.00
CA ILE A 14 -12.69 12.75 27.41
C ILE A 14 -11.79 12.60 26.17
N LEU A 15 -10.75 11.77 26.23
CA LEU A 15 -9.89 11.49 25.08
C LEU A 15 -10.68 10.87 23.93
N ASP A 16 -11.57 9.92 24.21
CA ASP A 16 -12.42 9.29 23.19
C ASP A 16 -13.40 10.30 22.56
N ILE A 17 -13.96 11.21 23.35
CA ILE A 17 -14.81 12.30 22.85
C ILE A 17 -14.04 13.22 21.92
N LEU A 18 -12.85 13.67 22.33
CA LEU A 18 -12.01 14.53 21.49
C LEU A 18 -11.64 13.84 20.18
N ARG A 19 -11.25 12.56 20.23
CA ARG A 19 -10.95 11.76 19.02
C ARG A 19 -12.12 11.62 18.07
N LYS A 20 -13.34 11.43 18.59
CA LYS A 20 -14.52 11.17 17.79
C LYS A 20 -15.18 12.42 17.25
N TYR A 21 -15.22 13.48 18.04
CA TYR A 21 -16.09 14.64 17.80
C TYR A 21 -15.36 15.95 17.65
N SER A 22 -14.01 15.95 17.59
CA SER A 22 -13.29 17.19 17.38
C SER A 22 -12.29 17.13 16.23
N ASP A 23 -12.09 18.26 15.60
CA ASP A 23 -11.05 18.62 14.66
C ASP A 23 -10.92 20.16 14.61
N GLU A 24 -10.06 20.67 13.74
CA GLU A 24 -9.83 22.11 13.59
C GLU A 24 -11.11 22.89 13.25
N GLU A 25 -12.05 22.29 12.48
CA GLU A 25 -13.33 22.87 12.10
C GLU A 25 -14.44 22.63 13.16
N HIS A 26 -14.34 21.53 13.92
CA HIS A 26 -15.34 21.08 14.89
C HIS A 26 -14.74 21.06 16.29
N ARG A 27 -14.67 22.22 16.92
CA ARG A 27 -14.10 22.39 18.24
C ARG A 27 -15.16 22.22 19.33
N LEU A 28 -14.77 21.64 20.46
CA LEU A 28 -15.68 21.32 21.56
C LEU A 28 -15.45 22.25 22.75
N SER A 29 -16.52 22.85 23.26
CA SER A 29 -16.50 23.52 24.54
C SER A 29 -16.53 22.52 25.72
N GLN A 30 -16.17 22.94 26.91
CA GLN A 30 -16.31 22.10 28.11
C GLN A 30 -17.78 21.68 28.35
N LYS A 31 -18.76 22.49 27.89
CA LYS A 31 -20.18 22.17 27.98
C LYS A 31 -20.53 21.02 27.03
N ASP A 32 -20.04 21.05 25.81
CA ASP A 32 -20.29 19.99 24.82
C ASP A 32 -19.69 18.66 25.30
N ILE A 33 -18.45 18.69 25.83
CA ILE A 33 -17.80 17.51 26.42
C ILE A 33 -18.63 16.96 27.59
N ALA A 34 -19.17 17.83 28.48
CA ALA A 34 -20.01 17.40 29.60
C ALA A 34 -21.33 16.77 29.14
N GLU A 35 -21.92 17.28 28.06
CA GLU A 35 -23.16 16.77 27.47
C GLU A 35 -22.94 15.40 26.83
N ILE A 36 -21.86 15.24 26.05
CA ILE A 36 -21.49 13.97 25.44
C ILE A 36 -21.14 12.92 26.52
N LEU A 37 -20.41 13.29 27.57
CA LEU A 37 -20.14 12.41 28.71
C LEU A 37 -21.42 11.88 29.32
N LYS A 38 -22.43 12.73 29.48
CA LYS A 38 -23.73 12.37 30.05
C LYS A 38 -24.53 11.46 29.11
N THR A 39 -24.57 11.78 27.84
CA THR A 39 -25.42 11.08 26.85
C THR A 39 -24.84 9.75 26.42
N GLU A 40 -23.53 9.66 26.17
CA GLU A 40 -22.91 8.46 25.63
C GLU A 40 -22.31 7.55 26.72
N TYR A 41 -21.73 8.13 27.78
CA TYR A 41 -21.00 7.37 28.81
C TYR A 41 -21.75 7.29 30.13
N GLY A 42 -22.95 7.90 30.25
CA GLY A 42 -23.73 7.92 31.48
C GLY A 42 -22.99 8.56 32.67
N MET A 43 -22.04 9.48 32.37
CA MET A 43 -21.13 10.08 33.32
C MET A 43 -21.37 11.60 33.42
N THR A 44 -21.33 12.13 34.66
CA THR A 44 -21.40 13.56 34.90
C THR A 44 -20.07 14.07 35.43
N ALA A 45 -19.57 15.16 34.86
CA ALA A 45 -18.35 15.83 35.31
C ALA A 45 -18.57 17.34 35.31
N ASP A 46 -18.00 18.03 36.29
CA ASP A 46 -17.96 19.48 36.33
C ASP A 46 -16.85 20.04 35.43
N ARG A 47 -16.92 21.35 35.12
CA ARG A 47 -15.95 22.01 34.25
C ARG A 47 -14.52 21.91 34.78
N LYS A 48 -14.31 21.97 36.12
CA LYS A 48 -12.99 21.90 36.72
C LYS A 48 -12.39 20.49 36.51
N ALA A 49 -13.21 19.45 36.68
CA ALA A 49 -12.78 18.09 36.45
C ALA A 49 -12.44 17.86 34.95
N ILE A 50 -13.24 18.37 34.01
CA ILE A 50 -12.97 18.26 32.57
C ILE A 50 -11.66 18.98 32.25
N ARG A 51 -11.49 20.25 32.65
CA ARG A 51 -10.25 21.00 32.41
C ARG A 51 -9.01 20.29 32.96
N ARG A 52 -9.08 19.79 34.20
CA ARG A 52 -7.96 19.06 34.82
C ARG A 52 -7.58 17.80 34.02
N ASN A 53 -8.56 17.07 33.52
CA ASN A 53 -8.28 15.86 32.72
C ASN A 53 -7.74 16.22 31.32
N ILE A 54 -8.17 17.31 30.71
CA ILE A 54 -7.58 17.81 29.46
C ILE A 54 -6.10 18.19 29.69
N LEU A 55 -5.79 18.94 30.76
CA LEU A 55 -4.40 19.25 31.13
C LEU A 55 -3.57 17.97 31.32
N ASN A 56 -4.09 16.98 32.06
CA ASN A 56 -3.39 15.72 32.23
C ASN A 56 -3.14 14.98 30.90
N LEU A 57 -4.06 15.07 29.92
CA LEU A 57 -3.85 14.53 28.59
C LEU A 57 -2.74 15.26 27.86
N MET A 58 -2.70 16.58 27.93
CA MET A 58 -1.61 17.41 27.36
C MET A 58 -0.26 17.06 28.00
N ASP A 59 -0.21 16.90 29.33
CA ASP A 59 0.97 16.46 30.07
C ASP A 59 1.43 15.05 29.67
N CYS A 60 0.48 14.20 29.25
CA CYS A 60 0.76 12.86 28.68
C CYS A 60 1.21 12.89 27.22
N GLY A 61 1.32 14.06 26.58
CA GLY A 61 1.82 14.23 25.22
C GLY A 61 0.75 14.24 24.13
N TYR A 62 -0.55 14.34 24.48
CA TYR A 62 -1.60 14.57 23.47
C TYR A 62 -1.62 16.04 23.05
N ASN A 63 -1.54 16.29 21.74
CA ASN A 63 -1.64 17.63 21.18
C ASN A 63 -3.11 18.06 21.17
N ILE A 64 -3.52 18.76 22.23
CA ILE A 64 -4.86 19.31 22.34
C ILE A 64 -4.76 20.82 22.23
N GLU A 65 -5.34 21.35 21.15
CA GLU A 65 -5.43 22.78 20.88
C GLU A 65 -6.68 23.35 21.54
N TYR A 66 -6.62 24.65 21.93
CA TYR A 66 -7.72 25.36 22.58
C TYR A 66 -7.64 26.85 22.35
N SER A 67 -8.77 27.55 22.52
CA SER A 67 -8.85 29.01 22.55
C SER A 67 -8.80 29.50 23.99
N GLU A 68 -8.04 30.56 24.24
CA GLU A 68 -7.99 31.22 25.53
C GLU A 68 -8.65 32.60 25.46
N SER A 69 -9.53 32.89 26.40
CA SER A 69 -10.13 34.21 26.56
C SER A 69 -9.98 34.72 28.01
N ILE A 70 -9.64 35.99 28.15
CA ILE A 70 -9.49 36.63 29.46
C ILE A 70 -10.82 37.26 29.85
N ARG A 71 -11.30 37.00 31.07
CA ARG A 71 -12.43 37.64 31.67
C ARG A 71 -12.04 38.24 33.02
N MET A 72 -12.51 39.49 33.27
CA MET A 72 -12.43 40.10 34.62
C MET A 72 -13.54 39.52 35.49
N VAL A 73 -13.15 38.82 36.55
CA VAL A 73 -14.08 38.19 37.52
C VAL A 73 -13.82 38.76 38.88
N PRO A 74 -14.82 39.25 39.65
CA PRO A 74 -14.60 39.72 41.00
C PRO A 74 -14.02 38.59 41.90
N ASN A 75 -12.93 38.87 42.59
CA ASN A 75 -12.39 37.93 43.57
C ASN A 75 -13.42 37.77 44.71
N PRO A 76 -13.82 36.53 45.04
CA PRO A 76 -14.85 36.29 46.07
C PRO A 76 -14.48 36.78 47.49
N LYS A 77 -13.18 37.03 47.76
CA LYS A 77 -12.70 37.46 49.06
C LYS A 77 -12.47 38.98 49.15
N THR A 78 -12.04 39.60 48.07
CA THR A 78 -11.61 41.01 48.07
C THR A 78 -12.56 41.91 47.29
N GLY A 79 -13.45 41.35 46.44
CA GLY A 79 -14.33 42.09 45.53
C GLY A 79 -13.61 42.77 44.35
N VAL A 80 -12.27 42.71 44.31
CA VAL A 80 -11.47 43.33 43.25
C VAL A 80 -11.55 42.47 41.98
N PRO A 81 -11.74 43.06 40.80
CA PRO A 81 -11.72 42.29 39.54
C PRO A 81 -10.32 41.71 39.31
N GLU A 82 -10.23 40.42 39.08
CA GLU A 82 -9.02 39.68 38.70
C GLU A 82 -9.19 39.01 37.33
N GLU A 83 -8.09 38.90 36.61
CA GLU A 83 -8.06 38.18 35.35
C GLU A 83 -8.34 36.70 35.54
N SER A 84 -9.31 36.17 34.82
CA SER A 84 -9.64 34.74 34.80
C SER A 84 -9.53 34.20 33.37
N TYR A 85 -8.68 33.24 33.20
CA TYR A 85 -8.44 32.60 31.89
C TYR A 85 -9.48 31.49 31.66
N LEU A 86 -10.29 31.68 30.62
CA LEU A 86 -11.28 30.71 30.18
C LEU A 86 -10.76 29.98 28.94
N TRP A 87 -10.67 28.68 29.06
CA TRP A 87 -10.30 27.79 27.96
C TRP A 87 -11.55 27.18 27.35
N SER A 88 -11.62 27.25 26.02
CA SER A 88 -12.73 26.68 25.22
C SER A 88 -12.21 26.20 23.89
N ASP A 89 -13.12 25.70 23.06
CA ASP A 89 -12.85 25.33 21.67
C ASP A 89 -11.69 24.33 21.53
N PHE A 90 -11.79 23.25 22.32
CA PHE A 90 -10.81 22.19 22.33
C PHE A 90 -10.95 21.31 21.10
N TYR A 91 -9.81 20.94 20.51
CA TYR A 91 -9.76 19.82 19.57
C TYR A 91 -8.45 19.06 19.74
N LEU A 92 -8.48 17.77 19.41
CA LEU A 92 -7.30 16.93 19.40
C LEU A 92 -6.70 16.95 17.99
N GLU A 93 -5.44 17.36 17.88
CA GLU A 93 -4.66 17.17 16.67
C GLU A 93 -4.46 15.68 16.41
N ARG A 94 -4.63 15.25 15.17
CA ARG A 94 -4.57 13.86 14.76
C ARG A 94 -3.25 13.53 14.10
N ASP A 95 -2.80 12.28 14.25
CA ASP A 95 -1.59 11.77 13.60
C ASP A 95 -1.68 11.82 12.07
N PHE A 96 -2.89 11.70 11.52
CA PHE A 96 -3.16 11.76 10.10
C PHE A 96 -4.18 12.84 9.76
N THR A 97 -3.89 13.62 8.73
CA THR A 97 -4.86 14.51 8.10
C THR A 97 -5.91 13.71 7.32
N ASP A 98 -7.05 14.33 7.02
CA ASP A 98 -8.09 13.72 6.21
C ASP A 98 -7.60 13.36 4.79
N GLY A 99 -6.70 14.17 4.21
CA GLY A 99 -6.08 13.91 2.91
C GLY A 99 -5.17 12.68 2.92
N GLU A 100 -4.33 12.53 3.94
CA GLU A 100 -3.45 11.37 4.11
C GLU A 100 -4.24 10.09 4.32
N LEU A 101 -5.24 10.10 5.22
CA LEU A 101 -6.12 8.94 5.41
C LEU A 101 -6.88 8.57 4.14
N ARG A 102 -7.34 9.58 3.38
CA ARG A 102 -8.01 9.36 2.10
C ARG A 102 -7.08 8.68 1.11
N LEU A 103 -5.82 9.14 0.98
CA LEU A 103 -4.83 8.54 0.10
C LEU A 103 -4.53 7.08 0.47
N LEU A 104 -4.40 6.78 1.77
CA LEU A 104 -4.20 5.42 2.27
C LEU A 104 -5.40 4.52 1.93
N ILE A 105 -6.62 5.00 2.16
CA ILE A 105 -7.85 4.27 1.85
C ILE A 105 -7.97 4.01 0.35
N ASP A 106 -7.76 5.03 -0.50
CA ASP A 106 -7.81 4.89 -1.95
C ASP A 106 -6.75 3.88 -2.44
N SER A 107 -5.53 3.90 -1.88
CA SER A 107 -4.48 2.93 -2.19
C SER A 107 -4.91 1.48 -1.88
N LEU A 108 -5.63 1.25 -0.77
CA LEU A 108 -6.20 -0.06 -0.45
C LEU A 108 -7.34 -0.46 -1.39
N LEU A 109 -8.19 0.50 -1.77
CA LEU A 109 -9.31 0.26 -2.67
C LEU A 109 -8.83 -0.15 -4.07
N PHE A 110 -7.78 0.47 -4.58
CA PHE A 110 -7.18 0.15 -5.89
C PHE A 110 -6.27 -1.08 -5.86
N SER A 111 -5.93 -1.59 -4.68
CA SER A 111 -5.15 -2.82 -4.56
C SER A 111 -5.95 -4.04 -5.04
N LYS A 112 -5.48 -4.70 -6.10
CA LYS A 112 -6.12 -5.90 -6.66
C LYS A 112 -5.75 -7.19 -5.93
N HIS A 113 -4.68 -7.16 -5.14
CA HIS A 113 -4.16 -8.34 -4.44
C HIS A 113 -4.77 -8.58 -3.06
N ILE A 114 -5.48 -7.59 -2.48
CA ILE A 114 -6.14 -7.73 -1.18
C ILE A 114 -7.58 -8.20 -1.39
N PRO A 115 -8.00 -9.32 -0.77
CA PRO A 115 -9.38 -9.79 -0.84
C PRO A 115 -10.39 -8.75 -0.36
N TYR A 116 -11.60 -8.74 -0.95
CA TYR A 116 -12.64 -7.75 -0.64
C TYR A 116 -12.93 -7.63 0.85
N SER A 117 -13.11 -8.76 1.56
CA SER A 117 -13.42 -8.77 3.01
C SER A 117 -12.30 -8.14 3.84
N GLN A 118 -11.04 -8.48 3.55
CA GLN A 118 -9.86 -7.96 4.24
C GLN A 118 -9.64 -6.48 3.92
N CYS A 119 -9.86 -6.07 2.66
CA CYS A 119 -9.80 -4.66 2.27
C CYS A 119 -10.84 -3.83 3.04
N LYS A 120 -12.09 -4.30 3.12
CA LYS A 120 -13.16 -3.63 3.88
C LYS A 120 -12.81 -3.49 5.37
N GLU A 121 -12.24 -4.53 5.96
CA GLU A 121 -11.82 -4.50 7.36
C GLU A 121 -10.69 -3.47 7.59
N LEU A 122 -9.67 -3.44 6.72
CA LEU A 122 -8.57 -2.47 6.81
C LEU A 122 -9.06 -1.03 6.61
N VAL A 123 -9.94 -0.79 5.64
CA VAL A 123 -10.58 0.52 5.44
C VAL A 123 -11.31 0.95 6.71
N GLY A 124 -12.10 0.06 7.34
CA GLY A 124 -12.76 0.36 8.59
C GLY A 124 -11.81 0.69 9.76
N LYS A 125 -10.65 0.03 9.81
CA LYS A 125 -9.59 0.36 10.78
C LYS A 125 -8.99 1.73 10.53
N LEU A 126 -8.70 2.09 9.27
CA LEU A 126 -8.20 3.42 8.90
C LEU A 126 -9.24 4.52 9.18
N GLU A 127 -10.51 4.30 8.83
CA GLU A 127 -11.60 5.21 9.18
C GLU A 127 -11.70 5.42 10.70
N GLY A 128 -11.34 4.39 11.48
CA GLY A 128 -11.29 4.45 12.94
C GLY A 128 -10.23 5.40 13.51
N LEU A 129 -9.22 5.75 12.72
CA LEU A 129 -8.17 6.71 13.10
C LEU A 129 -8.63 8.18 12.97
N SER A 130 -9.79 8.42 12.36
CA SER A 130 -10.38 9.74 12.20
C SER A 130 -11.70 9.88 12.98
N ASN A 131 -12.34 11.02 12.83
CA ASN A 131 -13.58 11.38 13.51
C ASN A 131 -14.85 11.02 12.71
N VAL A 132 -16.01 11.34 13.27
CA VAL A 132 -17.31 11.07 12.65
C VAL A 132 -17.53 11.88 11.37
N TYR A 133 -16.91 13.03 11.26
CA TYR A 133 -17.07 13.93 10.10
C TYR A 133 -16.33 13.39 8.87
N PHE A 134 -15.11 12.87 9.05
CA PHE A 134 -14.39 12.17 7.99
C PHE A 134 -15.17 10.96 7.48
N ARG A 135 -15.68 10.10 8.40
CA ARG A 135 -16.45 8.91 8.03
C ARG A 135 -17.68 9.25 7.18
N SER A 136 -18.32 10.38 7.41
CA SER A 136 -19.46 10.79 6.60
C SER A 136 -19.06 11.19 5.16
N ARG A 137 -17.89 11.79 4.99
CA ARG A 137 -17.34 12.16 3.67
C ARG A 137 -16.89 10.94 2.86
N VAL A 138 -16.33 9.93 3.53
CA VAL A 138 -15.79 8.71 2.89
C VAL A 138 -16.89 7.74 2.42
N LYS A 139 -18.13 7.87 2.87
CA LYS A 139 -19.28 7.08 2.39
C LYS A 139 -19.53 7.20 0.88
N HIS A 140 -18.99 8.24 0.23
CA HIS A 140 -19.03 8.43 -1.21
C HIS A 140 -17.90 7.73 -1.96
N ILE A 141 -16.95 7.09 -1.25
CA ILE A 141 -15.91 6.30 -1.88
C ILE A 141 -16.57 5.10 -2.53
N ALA A 142 -16.32 5.00 -3.82
CA ALA A 142 -16.85 4.06 -4.77
C ALA A 142 -17.01 2.64 -4.22
N ARG A 143 -17.95 1.91 -4.81
CA ARG A 143 -18.05 0.46 -4.67
C ARG A 143 -16.66 -0.13 -4.89
N LEU A 144 -16.22 -0.96 -3.94
CA LEU A 144 -14.97 -1.70 -4.08
C LEU A 144 -15.01 -2.46 -5.42
N PRO A 145 -13.93 -2.39 -6.22
CA PRO A 145 -13.85 -3.17 -7.46
C PRO A 145 -14.11 -4.64 -7.18
N GLU A 146 -14.93 -5.28 -8.02
CA GLU A 146 -15.24 -6.71 -7.90
C GLU A 146 -14.08 -7.61 -8.38
N ASP A 147 -13.05 -7.03 -9.00
CA ASP A 147 -11.90 -7.73 -9.59
C ASP A 147 -10.76 -8.04 -8.59
N LYS A 148 -11.10 -8.13 -7.30
CA LYS A 148 -10.16 -8.51 -6.24
C LYS A 148 -9.95 -10.02 -6.17
N THR A 149 -8.77 -10.42 -5.66
CA THR A 149 -8.48 -11.84 -5.40
C THR A 149 -9.43 -12.45 -4.37
N ASP A 150 -9.71 -13.74 -4.49
CA ASP A 150 -10.44 -14.53 -3.49
C ASP A 150 -9.51 -15.21 -2.46
N ASN A 151 -8.19 -15.06 -2.59
CA ASN A 151 -7.22 -15.70 -1.72
C ASN A 151 -7.20 -15.07 -0.30
N LYS A 152 -7.98 -15.63 0.59
CA LYS A 152 -8.09 -15.20 2.00
C LYS A 152 -6.84 -15.45 2.84
N GLN A 153 -5.88 -16.21 2.33
CA GLN A 153 -4.62 -16.54 3.03
C GLN A 153 -3.53 -15.47 2.85
N LEU A 154 -3.79 -14.39 2.11
CA LEU A 154 -2.78 -13.40 1.74
C LEU A 154 -1.99 -12.88 2.96
N PHE A 155 -2.67 -12.46 4.02
CA PHE A 155 -1.97 -11.90 5.20
C PHE A 155 -1.13 -12.94 5.92
N LEU A 156 -1.66 -14.15 6.09
CA LEU A 156 -0.86 -15.26 6.64
C LEU A 156 0.34 -15.58 5.75
N THR A 157 0.16 -15.54 4.43
CA THR A 157 1.26 -15.75 3.47
C THR A 157 2.35 -14.68 3.63
N ILE A 158 1.97 -13.41 3.82
CA ILE A 158 2.91 -12.31 4.07
C ILE A 158 3.68 -12.56 5.38
N GLU A 159 3.00 -12.86 6.47
CA GLU A 159 3.61 -13.12 7.79
C GLU A 159 4.61 -14.28 7.73
N LEU A 160 4.21 -15.39 7.12
CA LEU A 160 5.08 -16.56 6.98
C LEU A 160 6.28 -16.28 6.07
N LEU A 161 6.13 -15.48 5.02
CA LEU A 161 7.24 -15.08 4.15
C LEU A 161 8.21 -14.15 4.87
N ASP A 162 7.73 -13.17 5.63
CA ASP A 162 8.57 -12.31 6.46
C ASP A 162 9.39 -13.13 7.47
N GLU A 163 8.77 -14.11 8.12
CA GLU A 163 9.45 -15.02 9.01
C GLU A 163 10.52 -15.85 8.28
N ALA A 164 10.19 -16.44 7.11
CA ALA A 164 11.12 -17.25 6.32
C ALA A 164 12.31 -16.43 5.82
N ILE A 165 12.07 -15.21 5.31
CA ILE A 165 13.12 -14.29 4.86
C ILE A 165 14.04 -13.92 6.03
N SER A 166 13.47 -13.51 7.16
CA SER A 166 14.24 -13.14 8.36
C SER A 166 15.11 -14.27 8.91
N ARG A 167 14.64 -15.52 8.79
CA ARG A 167 15.37 -16.71 9.24
C ARG A 167 16.27 -17.31 8.17
N GLY A 168 16.28 -16.81 6.95
CA GLY A 168 17.03 -17.37 5.83
C GLY A 168 16.61 -18.81 5.51
N ARG A 169 15.30 -19.10 5.51
CA ARG A 169 14.74 -20.42 5.28
C ARG A 169 14.02 -20.50 3.94
N LYS A 170 14.07 -21.69 3.31
CA LYS A 170 13.23 -22.00 2.16
C LYS A 170 11.76 -22.10 2.55
N VAL A 171 10.91 -21.94 1.56
CA VAL A 171 9.48 -22.20 1.70
C VAL A 171 8.99 -23.11 0.59
N SER A 172 7.89 -23.85 0.87
CA SER A 172 7.15 -24.57 -0.14
C SER A 172 5.74 -24.04 -0.24
N PHE A 173 5.16 -24.01 -1.45
CA PHE A 173 3.78 -23.58 -1.68
C PHE A 173 3.20 -24.20 -2.96
N LYS A 174 1.86 -24.11 -3.10
CA LYS A 174 1.15 -24.33 -4.36
C LYS A 174 0.86 -23.00 -5.02
N TYR A 175 0.84 -22.94 -6.35
CA TYR A 175 0.61 -21.73 -7.11
C TYR A 175 -0.66 -21.83 -7.93
N LEU A 176 -1.52 -20.81 -7.82
CA LEU A 176 -2.83 -20.78 -8.44
C LEU A 176 -2.78 -20.07 -9.81
N GLU A 177 -3.63 -20.53 -10.73
CA GLU A 177 -3.91 -19.87 -12.01
C GLU A 177 -5.41 -19.86 -12.28
N TYR A 178 -5.88 -18.88 -13.06
CA TYR A 178 -7.28 -18.81 -13.43
C TYR A 178 -7.57 -19.74 -14.62
N GLY A 179 -8.63 -20.54 -14.48
CA GLY A 179 -9.23 -21.26 -15.59
C GLY A 179 -10.23 -20.39 -16.37
N THR A 180 -10.73 -20.93 -17.46
CA THR A 180 -11.82 -20.30 -18.27
C THR A 180 -13.15 -20.21 -17.51
N ASP A 181 -13.31 -20.98 -16.45
CA ASP A 181 -14.40 -20.90 -15.46
C ASP A 181 -14.30 -19.70 -14.50
N LYS A 182 -13.27 -18.86 -14.67
CA LYS A 182 -12.95 -17.69 -13.84
C LYS A 182 -12.59 -18.01 -12.38
N ARG A 183 -12.31 -19.29 -12.07
CA ARG A 183 -11.88 -19.75 -10.74
C ARG A 183 -10.37 -19.98 -10.72
N GLN A 184 -9.80 -19.90 -9.53
CA GLN A 184 -8.39 -20.22 -9.31
C GLN A 184 -8.25 -21.73 -9.07
N HIS A 185 -7.30 -22.35 -9.77
CA HIS A 185 -6.95 -23.76 -9.68
C HIS A 185 -5.46 -23.89 -9.39
N SER A 186 -5.08 -24.92 -8.62
CA SER A 186 -3.66 -25.23 -8.42
C SER A 186 -3.01 -25.64 -9.75
N LYS A 187 -1.84 -25.09 -10.05
CA LYS A 187 -1.04 -25.57 -11.18
C LYS A 187 -0.71 -27.03 -11.01
N THR A 188 -0.91 -27.80 -12.08
CA THR A 188 -0.63 -29.23 -12.11
C THR A 188 0.64 -29.55 -12.92
N ARG A 189 1.18 -30.74 -12.69
CA ARG A 189 2.20 -31.37 -13.54
C ARG A 189 1.53 -32.07 -14.73
N PRO A 190 2.29 -32.49 -15.75
CA PRO A 190 1.72 -33.25 -16.87
C PRO A 190 1.02 -34.56 -16.47
N ASP A 191 1.36 -35.12 -15.31
CA ASP A 191 0.75 -36.33 -14.73
C ASP A 191 -0.57 -36.02 -13.96
N GLY A 192 -1.03 -34.78 -13.95
CA GLY A 192 -2.24 -34.33 -13.26
C GLY A 192 -2.07 -34.07 -11.77
N THR A 193 -0.89 -34.32 -11.18
CA THR A 193 -0.63 -34.01 -9.76
C THR A 193 -0.40 -32.52 -9.53
N GLU A 194 -0.82 -31.99 -8.38
CA GLU A 194 -0.57 -30.59 -8.04
C GLU A 194 0.93 -30.31 -7.92
N ARG A 195 1.35 -29.18 -8.48
CA ARG A 195 2.74 -28.77 -8.47
C ARG A 195 3.07 -28.02 -7.20
N VAL A 196 4.00 -28.55 -6.41
CA VAL A 196 4.61 -27.87 -5.26
C VAL A 196 5.88 -27.17 -5.70
N TYR A 197 6.03 -25.92 -5.30
CA TYR A 197 7.21 -25.09 -5.53
C TYR A 197 8.02 -25.03 -4.25
N ILE A 198 9.31 -25.27 -4.34
CA ILE A 198 10.28 -25.06 -3.26
C ILE A 198 11.17 -23.91 -3.70
N ILE A 199 11.23 -22.86 -2.90
CA ILE A 199 11.92 -21.62 -3.27
C ILE A 199 12.70 -21.04 -2.10
N SER A 200 13.71 -20.25 -2.42
CA SER A 200 14.45 -19.38 -1.51
C SER A 200 13.88 -17.96 -1.59
N PRO A 201 13.12 -17.48 -0.60
CA PRO A 201 12.53 -16.16 -0.61
C PRO A 201 13.55 -15.08 -0.26
N TYR A 202 13.49 -13.91 -0.91
CA TYR A 202 14.41 -12.80 -0.64
C TYR A 202 13.71 -11.52 -0.24
N GLN A 203 12.65 -11.13 -0.97
CA GLN A 203 11.97 -9.86 -0.75
C GLN A 203 10.55 -9.90 -1.27
N MET A 204 9.68 -9.07 -0.69
CA MET A 204 8.34 -8.81 -1.20
C MET A 204 8.24 -7.38 -1.72
N ALA A 205 7.54 -7.17 -2.84
CA ALA A 205 7.42 -5.87 -3.50
C ALA A 205 6.04 -5.64 -4.08
N ALA A 206 5.50 -4.44 -3.90
CA ALA A 206 4.28 -4.00 -4.56
C ALA A 206 4.61 -3.36 -5.92
N LYS A 207 3.94 -3.78 -6.99
CA LYS A 207 4.04 -3.23 -8.33
C LYS A 207 2.69 -3.23 -9.02
N GLU A 208 2.23 -2.07 -9.50
CA GLU A 208 0.98 -1.91 -10.25
C GLU A 208 -0.25 -2.57 -9.61
N GLY A 209 -0.45 -2.31 -8.33
CA GLY A 209 -1.58 -2.87 -7.56
C GLY A 209 -1.52 -4.38 -7.31
N LYS A 210 -0.38 -5.02 -7.57
CA LYS A 210 -0.11 -6.43 -7.28
C LYS A 210 1.05 -6.54 -6.31
N TYR A 211 1.12 -7.65 -5.57
CA TYR A 211 2.19 -7.92 -4.62
C TYR A 211 2.96 -9.16 -5.05
N TYR A 212 4.28 -9.03 -5.14
CA TYR A 212 5.18 -10.05 -5.69
C TYR A 212 6.18 -10.52 -4.64
N LEU A 213 6.49 -11.82 -4.70
CA LEU A 213 7.63 -12.44 -4.04
C LEU A 213 8.77 -12.52 -5.03
N ILE A 214 9.89 -11.90 -4.70
CA ILE A 214 11.18 -12.04 -5.39
C ILE A 214 11.91 -13.19 -4.71
N CYS A 215 12.22 -14.24 -5.46
CA CYS A 215 12.78 -15.48 -4.92
C CYS A 215 13.64 -16.20 -5.96
N ASN A 216 14.27 -17.28 -5.54
CA ASN A 216 14.85 -18.27 -6.44
C ASN A 216 14.04 -19.56 -6.37
N TYR A 217 13.64 -20.09 -7.50
CA TYR A 217 13.11 -21.44 -7.60
C TYR A 217 14.29 -22.40 -7.78
N ASP A 218 14.46 -23.32 -6.87
CA ASP A 218 15.63 -24.22 -6.78
C ASP A 218 16.01 -24.93 -8.09
N LYS A 219 15.05 -25.10 -8.98
CA LYS A 219 15.28 -25.68 -10.31
C LYS A 219 16.12 -24.79 -11.23
N TYR A 220 16.21 -23.50 -10.96
CA TYR A 220 16.87 -22.50 -11.81
C TYR A 220 17.98 -21.78 -11.03
N ASP A 221 18.98 -21.28 -11.73
CA ASP A 221 20.07 -20.52 -11.14
C ASP A 221 19.84 -19.01 -11.12
N ASP A 222 18.59 -18.58 -11.29
CA ASP A 222 18.26 -17.17 -11.37
C ASP A 222 16.98 -16.81 -10.61
N ILE A 223 16.65 -15.52 -10.61
CA ILE A 223 15.50 -14.96 -9.92
C ILE A 223 14.20 -15.43 -10.58
N SER A 224 13.19 -15.61 -9.75
CA SER A 224 11.81 -15.86 -10.14
C SER A 224 10.88 -14.91 -9.36
N ASN A 225 9.80 -14.48 -9.98
CA ASN A 225 8.79 -13.65 -9.37
C ASN A 225 7.45 -14.38 -9.32
N TYR A 226 6.83 -14.41 -8.13
CA TYR A 226 5.50 -14.99 -7.93
C TYR A 226 4.56 -13.96 -7.33
N ARG A 227 3.33 -13.90 -7.80
CA ARG A 227 2.30 -13.06 -7.19
C ARG A 227 1.83 -13.69 -5.88
N LEU A 228 1.81 -12.91 -4.79
CA LEU A 228 1.42 -13.41 -3.47
C LEU A 228 -0.03 -13.85 -3.41
N ASP A 229 -0.94 -13.15 -4.11
CA ASP A 229 -2.36 -13.48 -4.17
C ASP A 229 -2.66 -14.83 -4.88
N ARG A 230 -1.64 -15.42 -5.51
CA ARG A 230 -1.71 -16.75 -6.14
C ARG A 230 -0.97 -17.84 -5.37
N ILE A 231 -0.37 -17.50 -4.23
CA ILE A 231 0.32 -18.47 -3.36
C ILE A 231 -0.70 -19.04 -2.37
N THR A 232 -0.69 -20.36 -2.22
CA THR A 232 -1.51 -21.06 -1.23
C THR A 232 -0.74 -22.21 -0.59
N GLU A 233 -1.19 -22.66 0.60
CA GLU A 233 -0.57 -23.74 1.37
C GLU A 233 0.93 -23.50 1.61
N LEU A 234 1.33 -22.27 1.93
CA LEU A 234 2.73 -21.93 2.19
C LEU A 234 3.19 -22.55 3.51
N LYS A 235 4.39 -23.16 3.47
CA LYS A 235 5.07 -23.75 4.62
C LYS A 235 6.53 -23.34 4.64
N ILE A 236 7.04 -22.97 5.80
CA ILE A 236 8.47 -22.75 6.02
C ILE A 236 9.16 -24.11 6.16
N LEU A 237 10.29 -24.28 5.50
CA LEU A 237 11.10 -25.50 5.53
C LEU A 237 12.32 -25.30 6.46
N ASP A 238 12.84 -26.41 6.99
CA ASP A 238 14.08 -26.36 7.81
C ASP A 238 15.36 -26.18 6.98
N GLU A 239 15.24 -26.21 5.65
CA GLU A 239 16.34 -26.01 4.72
C GLU A 239 16.74 -24.53 4.65
N PRO A 240 18.05 -24.20 4.63
CA PRO A 240 18.53 -22.84 4.43
C PRO A 240 18.21 -22.34 3.02
N ALA A 241 17.84 -21.08 2.89
CA ALA A 241 17.67 -20.42 1.60
C ALA A 241 19.03 -20.32 0.87
N LYS A 242 19.02 -20.44 -0.47
CA LYS A 242 20.18 -20.15 -1.31
C LYS A 242 20.53 -18.68 -1.16
N PRO A 243 21.78 -18.29 -0.87
CA PRO A 243 22.16 -16.89 -0.79
C PRO A 243 21.87 -16.15 -2.10
N PHE A 244 21.34 -14.92 -2.02
CA PHE A 244 20.98 -14.14 -3.18
C PHE A 244 22.19 -13.85 -4.09
N GLU A 245 23.35 -13.58 -3.49
CA GLU A 245 24.62 -13.28 -4.15
C GLU A 245 25.12 -14.41 -5.06
N HIS A 246 24.63 -15.63 -4.85
CA HIS A 246 24.98 -16.80 -5.67
C HIS A 246 24.13 -16.93 -6.93
N LEU A 247 23.14 -16.06 -7.11
CA LEU A 247 22.31 -16.07 -8.32
C LEU A 247 23.03 -15.41 -9.49
N LYS A 248 22.75 -15.88 -10.70
CA LYS A 248 23.31 -15.34 -11.94
C LYS A 248 23.05 -13.84 -12.07
N TRP A 249 21.81 -13.40 -11.81
CA TRP A 249 21.44 -11.98 -11.89
C TRP A 249 22.20 -11.12 -10.87
N ALA A 250 22.38 -11.61 -9.66
CA ALA A 250 23.02 -10.86 -8.59
C ALA A 250 24.49 -10.55 -8.89
N ASN A 251 25.18 -11.46 -9.58
CA ASN A 251 26.60 -11.31 -9.90
C ASN A 251 27.44 -10.88 -8.68
N GLY A 252 27.21 -11.55 -7.53
CA GLY A 252 27.89 -11.26 -6.26
C GLY A 252 27.40 -10.04 -5.48
N ARG A 253 26.34 -9.35 -5.96
CA ARG A 253 25.76 -8.19 -5.28
C ARG A 253 24.57 -8.58 -4.40
N THR A 254 24.26 -7.75 -3.40
CA THR A 254 23.02 -7.84 -2.61
C THR A 254 21.82 -7.33 -3.42
N LEU A 255 20.61 -7.74 -3.05
CA LEU A 255 19.39 -7.26 -3.71
C LEU A 255 19.14 -5.78 -3.36
N ASP A 256 19.29 -4.91 -4.36
CA ASP A 256 18.76 -3.55 -4.31
C ASP A 256 17.36 -3.55 -4.95
N LEU A 257 16.34 -3.41 -4.11
CA LEU A 257 14.95 -3.47 -4.54
C LEU A 257 14.59 -2.34 -5.52
N ALA A 258 15.13 -1.14 -5.31
CA ALA A 258 14.83 0.01 -6.18
C ALA A 258 15.33 -0.23 -7.61
N THR A 259 16.57 -0.67 -7.77
CA THR A 259 17.17 -1.05 -9.05
C THR A 259 16.41 -2.22 -9.67
N TYR A 260 16.13 -3.27 -8.87
CA TYR A 260 15.40 -4.44 -9.37
C TYR A 260 14.03 -4.07 -9.95
N MET A 261 13.27 -3.23 -9.25
CA MET A 261 11.92 -2.80 -9.67
C MET A 261 11.94 -1.96 -10.94
N LYS A 262 12.98 -1.14 -11.16
CA LYS A 262 13.18 -0.37 -12.40
C LYS A 262 13.49 -1.28 -13.58
N GLU A 263 14.39 -2.25 -13.39
CA GLU A 263 14.82 -3.17 -14.43
C GLU A 263 13.74 -4.19 -14.82
N HIS A 264 12.76 -4.45 -13.94
CA HIS A 264 11.67 -5.42 -14.15
C HIS A 264 10.28 -4.76 -14.12
N PRO A 265 9.94 -3.90 -15.10
CA PRO A 265 8.69 -3.15 -15.07
C PRO A 265 7.43 -4.00 -14.99
N TYR A 266 7.40 -5.19 -15.59
CA TYR A 266 6.30 -6.15 -15.51
C TYR A 266 6.57 -7.37 -14.61
N MET A 267 7.65 -7.36 -13.82
CA MET A 267 8.06 -8.46 -12.95
C MET A 267 8.25 -9.80 -13.68
N TYR A 268 8.65 -9.77 -14.94
CA TYR A 268 9.03 -10.98 -15.67
C TYR A 268 10.40 -11.48 -15.22
N ALA A 269 10.57 -12.80 -15.23
CA ALA A 269 11.84 -13.46 -14.95
C ALA A 269 12.56 -13.78 -16.28
N SER A 270 13.38 -12.88 -16.77
CA SER A 270 14.27 -13.06 -17.93
C SER A 270 15.51 -12.20 -17.77
N ASP A 271 16.50 -12.43 -18.63
CA ASP A 271 17.75 -11.65 -18.65
C ASP A 271 17.45 -10.15 -18.92
N ASN A 272 18.27 -9.28 -18.37
CA ASN A 272 18.23 -7.86 -18.67
C ASN A 272 19.08 -7.55 -19.92
N VAL A 273 18.64 -6.60 -20.69
CA VAL A 273 19.30 -6.14 -21.91
C VAL A 273 19.40 -4.62 -21.96
N ARG A 274 20.46 -4.14 -22.59
CA ARG A 274 20.51 -2.76 -23.04
C ARG A 274 19.70 -2.67 -24.35
N ALA A 275 18.49 -2.15 -24.24
CA ALA A 275 17.60 -1.97 -25.37
C ALA A 275 17.75 -0.57 -25.95
N VAL A 276 17.85 -0.47 -27.29
CA VAL A 276 17.75 0.76 -28.05
C VAL A 276 16.50 0.66 -28.90
N PHE A 277 15.61 1.62 -28.78
CA PHE A 277 14.33 1.61 -29.50
C PHE A 277 13.87 3.02 -29.83
N ARG A 278 13.13 3.19 -30.90
CA ARG A 278 12.55 4.46 -31.31
C ARG A 278 11.10 4.52 -30.90
N VAL A 279 10.66 5.66 -30.39
CA VAL A 279 9.27 5.92 -30.01
C VAL A 279 8.76 7.21 -30.62
N ALA A 280 7.45 7.28 -30.88
CA ALA A 280 6.78 8.53 -31.23
C ALA A 280 6.89 9.53 -30.05
N LYS A 281 6.98 10.84 -30.33
CA LYS A 281 7.10 11.87 -29.26
C LYS A 281 6.00 11.81 -28.20
N ALA A 282 4.79 11.44 -28.59
CA ALA A 282 3.68 11.30 -27.66
C ALA A 282 3.90 10.21 -26.58
N MET A 283 4.79 9.24 -26.86
CA MET A 283 5.10 8.11 -25.97
C MET A 283 6.19 8.42 -24.92
N VAL A 284 6.77 9.62 -24.92
CA VAL A 284 7.88 9.96 -24.00
C VAL A 284 7.46 9.81 -22.53
N SER A 285 6.24 10.24 -22.18
CA SER A 285 5.71 10.06 -20.82
C SER A 285 5.56 8.59 -20.45
N ASP A 286 5.01 7.77 -21.35
CA ASP A 286 4.84 6.33 -21.13
C ASP A 286 6.20 5.62 -20.96
N VAL A 287 7.22 6.06 -21.67
CA VAL A 287 8.60 5.57 -21.54
C VAL A 287 9.16 5.90 -20.15
N ILE A 288 9.00 7.15 -19.70
CA ILE A 288 9.49 7.58 -18.38
C ILE A 288 8.72 6.87 -17.27
N ASP A 289 7.40 6.75 -17.39
CA ASP A 289 6.56 6.08 -16.40
C ASP A 289 6.91 4.59 -16.24
N LEU A 290 7.27 3.92 -17.35
CA LEU A 290 7.57 2.49 -17.33
C LEU A 290 9.04 2.18 -16.99
N PHE A 291 10.00 2.89 -17.60
CA PHE A 291 11.44 2.61 -17.51
C PHE A 291 12.19 3.56 -16.56
N GLY A 292 11.52 4.60 -16.06
CA GLY A 292 12.11 5.59 -15.16
C GLY A 292 12.87 6.70 -15.89
N THR A 293 13.33 7.69 -15.11
CA THR A 293 14.04 8.88 -15.62
C THR A 293 15.50 8.63 -16.04
N GLU A 294 16.03 7.44 -15.82
CA GLU A 294 17.43 7.09 -16.12
C GLU A 294 17.62 6.66 -17.60
N VAL A 295 16.54 6.61 -18.38
CA VAL A 295 16.62 6.39 -19.82
C VAL A 295 17.38 7.54 -20.50
N THR A 296 18.06 7.22 -21.60
CA THR A 296 18.77 8.24 -22.41
C THR A 296 18.02 8.47 -23.71
N PHE A 297 17.78 9.72 -24.04
CA PHE A 297 17.18 10.14 -25.31
C PHE A 297 18.25 10.64 -26.28
N SER A 298 18.14 10.26 -27.56
CA SER A 298 18.99 10.70 -28.67
C SER A 298 18.19 10.76 -29.96
N ASP A 299 18.78 11.36 -31.00
CA ASP A 299 18.25 11.41 -32.38
C ASP A 299 16.76 11.81 -32.43
N GLU A 300 16.44 12.91 -31.76
CA GLU A 300 15.10 13.50 -31.79
C GLU A 300 14.83 14.23 -33.10
N ASP A 301 13.67 13.93 -33.72
CA ASP A 301 13.13 14.64 -34.89
C ASP A 301 11.61 14.82 -34.76
N ASP A 302 10.94 15.31 -35.81
CA ASP A 302 9.48 15.53 -35.78
C ASP A 302 8.66 14.27 -35.60
N ALA A 303 9.15 13.10 -35.99
CA ALA A 303 8.45 11.82 -35.95
C ALA A 303 8.65 11.07 -34.60
N GLY A 304 9.75 11.33 -33.89
CA GLY A 304 10.03 10.62 -32.67
C GLY A 304 11.42 10.82 -32.10
N VAL A 305 11.77 9.97 -31.12
CA VAL A 305 13.05 10.02 -30.42
C VAL A 305 13.57 8.60 -30.17
N THR A 306 14.88 8.45 -30.21
CA THR A 306 15.55 7.19 -29.87
C THR A 306 15.80 7.13 -28.38
N VAL A 307 15.45 6.00 -27.77
CA VAL A 307 15.57 5.72 -26.33
C VAL A 307 16.57 4.62 -26.11
N THR A 308 17.45 4.78 -25.13
CA THR A 308 18.27 3.70 -24.60
C THR A 308 17.85 3.43 -23.16
N ALA A 309 17.49 2.18 -22.86
CA ALA A 309 17.11 1.71 -21.52
C ALA A 309 17.81 0.39 -21.19
N PHE A 310 18.14 0.18 -19.91
CA PHE A 310 18.57 -1.14 -19.39
C PHE A 310 17.39 -1.76 -18.68
N THR A 311 16.84 -2.84 -19.24
CA THR A 311 15.59 -3.42 -18.76
C THR A 311 15.50 -4.91 -19.08
N ASN A 312 14.54 -5.57 -18.46
CA ASN A 312 14.18 -6.95 -18.71
C ASN A 312 13.75 -7.18 -20.17
N GLU A 313 14.34 -8.19 -20.85
CA GLU A 313 14.09 -8.45 -22.28
C GLU A 313 12.62 -8.73 -22.59
N MET A 314 11.95 -9.55 -21.76
CA MET A 314 10.52 -9.84 -21.96
C MET A 314 9.64 -8.61 -21.75
N ALA A 315 10.02 -7.74 -20.83
CA ALA A 315 9.29 -6.48 -20.60
C ALA A 315 9.40 -5.56 -21.81
N MET A 316 10.60 -5.42 -22.41
CA MET A 316 10.80 -4.63 -23.61
C MET A 316 10.05 -5.23 -24.81
N GLU A 317 10.08 -6.55 -24.98
CA GLU A 317 9.29 -7.24 -26.01
C GLU A 317 7.80 -6.93 -25.87
N GLN A 318 7.25 -7.07 -24.66
CA GLN A 318 5.84 -6.81 -24.38
C GLN A 318 5.48 -5.33 -24.63
N PHE A 319 6.34 -4.40 -24.22
CA PHE A 319 6.14 -2.97 -24.48
C PHE A 319 6.09 -2.69 -25.98
N ALA A 320 7.06 -3.21 -26.75
CA ALA A 320 7.11 -3.02 -28.19
C ALA A 320 5.89 -3.64 -28.91
N LEU A 321 5.39 -4.78 -28.45
CA LEU A 321 4.19 -5.42 -29.04
C LEU A 321 2.90 -4.67 -28.69
N ASN A 322 2.78 -4.16 -27.47
CA ASN A 322 1.61 -3.40 -27.04
C ASN A 322 1.46 -2.07 -27.78
N PHE A 323 2.58 -1.46 -28.15
CA PHE A 323 2.64 -0.13 -28.81
C PHE A 323 3.29 -0.22 -30.20
N ALA A 324 3.10 -1.33 -30.90
CA ALA A 324 3.78 -1.63 -32.15
C ALA A 324 3.77 -0.52 -33.21
N PRO A 325 2.70 0.27 -33.41
CA PRO A 325 2.71 1.37 -34.37
C PRO A 325 3.69 2.50 -34.00
N ASP A 326 3.89 2.71 -32.69
CA ASP A 326 4.62 3.87 -32.16
C ASP A 326 5.98 3.50 -31.56
N VAL A 327 6.29 2.19 -31.45
CA VAL A 327 7.53 1.69 -30.84
C VAL A 327 8.24 0.73 -31.79
N THR A 328 9.50 1.02 -32.11
CA THR A 328 10.34 0.15 -32.95
C THR A 328 11.63 -0.19 -32.22
N VAL A 329 11.87 -1.48 -31.95
CA VAL A 329 13.14 -1.96 -31.39
C VAL A 329 14.24 -1.89 -32.43
N LEU A 330 15.38 -1.26 -32.08
CA LEU A 330 16.57 -1.14 -32.92
C LEU A 330 17.64 -2.14 -32.48
N GLU A 331 17.90 -2.23 -31.16
CA GLU A 331 18.89 -3.13 -30.55
C GLU A 331 18.34 -3.77 -29.27
N PRO A 332 18.81 -4.98 -28.90
CA PRO A 332 19.70 -5.86 -29.66
C PRO A 332 18.96 -6.54 -30.83
N GLN A 333 19.71 -6.94 -31.85
CA GLN A 333 19.14 -7.55 -33.07
C GLN A 333 18.24 -8.75 -32.76
N ARG A 334 18.65 -9.61 -31.78
CA ARG A 334 17.84 -10.74 -31.34
C ARG A 334 16.44 -10.33 -30.89
N LEU A 335 16.32 -9.27 -30.10
CA LEU A 335 15.04 -8.78 -29.59
C LEU A 335 14.22 -8.15 -30.74
N ARG A 336 14.86 -7.40 -31.63
CA ARG A 336 14.21 -6.83 -32.82
C ARG A 336 13.58 -7.91 -33.69
N GLU A 337 14.35 -8.98 -33.99
CA GLU A 337 13.83 -10.11 -34.80
C GLU A 337 12.69 -10.87 -34.10
N LYS A 338 12.77 -11.01 -32.76
CA LYS A 338 11.72 -11.65 -31.98
C LYS A 338 10.41 -10.85 -32.04
N VAL A 339 10.48 -9.52 -31.85
CA VAL A 339 9.30 -8.64 -31.98
C VAL A 339 8.75 -8.68 -33.41
N LYS A 340 9.61 -8.58 -34.43
CA LYS A 340 9.21 -8.65 -35.84
C LYS A 340 8.46 -9.97 -36.14
N SER A 341 9.02 -11.11 -35.75
CA SER A 341 8.40 -12.42 -35.97
C SER A 341 7.05 -12.54 -35.23
N ALA A 342 6.91 -11.96 -34.03
CA ALA A 342 5.66 -11.97 -33.31
C ALA A 342 4.58 -11.13 -34.02
N LEU A 343 4.95 -9.97 -34.57
CA LEU A 343 4.04 -9.12 -35.36
C LEU A 343 3.62 -9.76 -36.67
N GLU A 344 4.54 -10.42 -37.39
CA GLU A 344 4.23 -11.17 -38.61
C GLU A 344 3.22 -12.29 -38.34
N LYS A 345 3.47 -13.11 -37.32
CA LYS A 345 2.53 -14.16 -36.86
C LYS A 345 1.18 -13.60 -36.41
N ALA A 346 1.16 -12.41 -35.83
CA ALA A 346 -0.11 -11.77 -35.45
C ALA A 346 -0.87 -11.36 -36.71
N LEU A 347 -0.19 -10.72 -37.70
CA LEU A 347 -0.80 -10.29 -38.94
C LEU A 347 -1.42 -11.46 -39.73
N GLU A 348 -0.75 -12.62 -39.77
CA GLU A 348 -1.26 -13.84 -40.40
C GLU A 348 -2.64 -14.30 -39.88
N LYS A 349 -2.96 -13.99 -38.61
CA LYS A 349 -4.26 -14.35 -37.99
C LYS A 349 -5.40 -13.41 -38.39
N TYR A 350 -5.11 -12.26 -38.98
CA TYR A 350 -6.11 -11.30 -39.47
C TYR A 350 -6.31 -11.36 -40.98
N ASN A 351 -5.47 -12.10 -41.68
CA ASN A 351 -5.62 -12.44 -43.10
C ASN A 351 -6.30 -13.79 -43.27
#